data_0df2cc19deaf64b7e092db563702e26b
#
_entry.id   0df2cc19deaf64b7e092db563702e26b
#
_cell.length_a   1.000
_cell.length_b   1.000
_cell.length_c   1.000
_cell.angle_alpha   90.00
_cell.angle_beta   90.00
_cell.angle_gamma   90.00
#
_symmetry.space_group_name_H-M   'P 1'
#
loop_
_entity.id
_entity.type
_entity.pdbx_description
1 polymer ?
#
loop_
_entity_poly.entity_id
_entity_poly.type
_entity_poly.pdbx_seq_one_letter_code
_entity_poly.pdbx_strand_id
1 'polypeptide(L)'
;MRIFEVKNNAIHSNRGEFLLGFRETGSHACYMIYGVLKSKEKARSVKPGPGHEEIVLAMKGDLEVTGFYSGPLKEGSALHLEGDQECFFENRGESDSVYIIAGGHSEAARH
;
A
#
# COMPACT_ATOMS: atom_id res chain seq x y z
N MET A 1 -23.50 -1.60 9.55
CA MET A 1 -22.39 -1.15 8.68
C MET A 1 -21.51 -0.17 9.44
N ARG A 2 -20.20 -0.30 9.26
CA ARG A 2 -19.26 0.57 9.94
C ARG A 2 -18.43 1.34 8.91
N ILE A 3 -18.09 2.56 9.26
CA ILE A 3 -17.21 3.40 8.44
C ILE A 3 -15.90 3.56 9.19
N PHE A 4 -14.78 3.41 8.49
CA PHE A 4 -13.46 3.43 9.11
C PHE A 4 -12.70 4.67 8.65
N GLU A 5 -12.08 5.37 9.62
CA GLU A 5 -11.33 6.61 9.36
C GLU A 5 -9.89 6.26 8.98
N VAL A 6 -9.72 5.70 7.79
CA VAL A 6 -8.41 5.14 7.39
C VAL A 6 -7.33 6.21 7.28
N LYS A 7 -7.67 7.38 6.74
CA LYS A 7 -6.70 8.46 6.61
C LYS A 7 -6.25 8.95 7.98
N ASN A 8 -7.21 9.21 8.87
CA ASN A 8 -6.88 9.71 10.19
C ASN A 8 -6.04 8.70 10.97
N ASN A 9 -6.39 7.42 10.86
CA ASN A 9 -5.62 6.37 11.53
C ASN A 9 -4.21 6.25 10.97
N ALA A 10 -4.04 6.41 9.66
CA ALA A 10 -2.71 6.35 9.04
C ALA A 10 -1.85 7.53 9.48
N ILE A 11 -2.43 8.74 9.52
CA ILE A 11 -1.69 9.94 9.90
C ILE A 11 -1.17 9.83 11.32
N HIS A 12 -1.94 9.21 12.21
CA HIS A 12 -1.57 9.07 13.62
C HIS A 12 -0.75 7.82 13.90
N SER A 13 -0.46 7.01 12.89
CA SER A 13 0.37 5.83 13.03
C SER A 13 1.84 6.20 12.95
N ASN A 14 2.68 5.52 13.74
CA ASN A 14 4.12 5.73 13.70
C ASN A 14 4.71 5.46 12.34
N ARG A 15 4.10 4.56 11.57
CA ARG A 15 4.61 4.17 10.26
C ARG A 15 3.95 4.90 9.11
N GLY A 16 2.94 5.73 9.38
CA GLY A 16 2.20 6.41 8.33
C GLY A 16 1.29 5.49 7.54
N GLU A 17 0.92 4.33 8.09
CA GLU A 17 0.06 3.37 7.42
C GLU A 17 -1.04 2.88 8.33
N PHE A 18 -2.19 2.59 7.75
CA PHE A 18 -3.27 1.91 8.46
C PHE A 18 -3.80 0.77 7.61
N LEU A 19 -3.78 -0.43 8.19
CA LEU A 19 -4.32 -1.63 7.56
C LEU A 19 -5.75 -1.84 8.03
N LEU A 20 -6.68 -1.77 7.09
CA LEU A 20 -8.08 -2.11 7.32
C LEU A 20 -8.26 -3.55 6.86
N GLY A 21 -8.31 -4.47 7.80
CA GLY A 21 -8.32 -5.89 7.48
C GLY A 21 -9.18 -6.69 8.43
N PHE A 22 -8.77 -7.94 8.69
CA PHE A 22 -9.57 -8.88 9.46
C PHE A 22 -9.97 -8.35 10.84
N ARG A 23 -9.05 -7.67 11.52
CA ARG A 23 -9.33 -7.18 12.88
C ARG A 23 -10.53 -6.24 12.90
N GLU A 24 -10.69 -5.44 11.84
CA GLU A 24 -11.76 -4.45 11.75
C GLU A 24 -13.02 -5.02 11.13
N THR A 25 -12.87 -5.85 10.10
CA THR A 25 -14.02 -6.29 9.29
C THR A 25 -14.51 -7.68 9.64
N GLY A 26 -13.67 -8.51 10.26
CA GLY A 26 -13.99 -9.92 10.49
C GLY A 26 -13.89 -10.78 9.24
N SER A 27 -13.32 -10.23 8.15
CA SER A 27 -13.22 -10.95 6.88
C SER A 27 -11.76 -11.13 6.49
N HIS A 28 -11.41 -12.32 5.98
CA HIS A 28 -10.10 -12.60 5.43
C HIS A 28 -10.04 -12.39 3.91
N ALA A 29 -11.17 -12.05 3.28
CA ALA A 29 -11.24 -12.04 1.83
C ALA A 29 -10.42 -10.91 1.21
N CYS A 30 -10.43 -9.75 1.84
CA CYS A 30 -9.73 -8.58 1.30
C CYS A 30 -9.28 -7.66 2.43
N TYR A 31 -8.35 -6.79 2.08
CA TYR A 31 -7.90 -5.74 3.00
C TYR A 31 -7.48 -4.53 2.19
N MET A 32 -7.33 -3.40 2.88
CA MET A 32 -6.88 -2.17 2.28
C MET A 32 -5.83 -1.55 3.20
N ILE A 33 -4.83 -0.91 2.60
CA ILE A 33 -3.87 -0.12 3.35
C ILE A 33 -3.94 1.31 2.83
N TYR A 34 -4.06 2.26 3.75
CA TYR A 34 -3.92 3.69 3.45
C TYR A 34 -2.54 4.09 3.93
N GLY A 35 -1.70 4.56 3.02
CA GLY A 35 -0.33 4.90 3.34
C GLY A 35 -0.01 6.35 3.06
N VAL A 36 0.70 6.97 4.00
CA VAL A 36 1.21 8.33 3.84
C VAL A 36 2.73 8.24 3.86
N LEU A 37 3.36 8.74 2.80
CA LEU A 37 4.81 8.78 2.70
C LEU A 37 5.21 10.24 2.76
N LYS A 38 5.91 10.61 3.82
CA LYS A 38 6.26 12.02 4.04
C LYS A 38 7.26 12.49 3.01
N SER A 39 7.32 13.82 2.82
CA SER A 39 8.30 14.42 1.93
C SER A 39 9.69 13.89 2.24
N LYS A 40 10.40 13.44 1.20
CA LYS A 40 11.77 12.92 1.26
C LYS A 40 11.93 11.59 1.98
N GLU A 41 10.83 10.98 2.42
CA GLU A 41 10.89 9.65 3.01
C GLU A 41 11.18 8.61 1.94
N LYS A 42 11.98 7.61 2.28
CA LYS A 42 12.38 6.57 1.32
C LYS A 42 12.44 5.20 1.96
N ALA A 43 12.52 4.20 1.08
CA ALA A 43 12.67 2.81 1.46
C ALA A 43 11.47 2.23 2.21
N ARG A 44 10.25 2.72 1.91
CA ARG A 44 9.04 2.11 2.45
C ARG A 44 8.78 0.79 1.73
N SER A 45 8.89 -0.33 2.44
CA SER A 45 8.72 -1.65 1.85
C SER A 45 7.25 -1.96 1.63
N VAL A 46 6.93 -2.52 0.46
CA VAL A 46 5.60 -3.03 0.13
C VAL A 46 5.78 -4.43 -0.44
N LYS A 47 5.19 -5.41 0.23
CA LYS A 47 5.32 -6.82 -0.14
C LYS A 47 4.07 -7.55 0.33
N PRO A 48 3.30 -8.17 -0.60
CA PRO A 48 2.04 -8.82 -0.20
C PRO A 48 2.21 -9.94 0.81
N GLY A 49 3.24 -10.77 0.62
CA GLY A 49 3.43 -11.95 1.45
C GLY A 49 2.80 -13.18 0.84
N PRO A 50 3.12 -14.36 1.39
CA PRO A 50 2.63 -15.63 0.83
C PRO A 50 1.12 -15.67 0.76
N GLY A 51 0.60 -16.10 -0.41
CA GLY A 51 -0.82 -16.28 -0.60
C GLY A 51 -1.62 -15.01 -0.81
N HIS A 52 -0.95 -13.88 -1.00
CA HIS A 52 -1.62 -12.59 -1.17
C HIS A 52 -1.18 -11.90 -2.44
N GLU A 53 -2.06 -11.02 -2.93
CA GLU A 53 -1.76 -10.12 -4.05
C GLU A 53 -2.20 -8.73 -3.67
N GLU A 54 -1.52 -7.75 -4.22
CA GLU A 54 -1.83 -6.34 -3.92
C GLU A 54 -1.78 -5.50 -5.18
N ILE A 55 -2.68 -4.53 -5.23
CA ILE A 55 -2.63 -3.47 -6.22
C ILE A 55 -2.32 -2.19 -5.46
N VAL A 56 -1.29 -1.47 -5.89
CA VAL A 56 -0.85 -0.26 -5.22
C VAL A 56 -1.11 0.92 -6.14
N LEU A 57 -1.92 1.86 -5.66
CA LEU A 57 -2.29 3.07 -6.41
C LEU A 57 -1.56 4.27 -5.81
N ALA A 58 -0.84 5.02 -6.65
CA ALA A 58 -0.34 6.33 -6.23
C ALA A 58 -1.51 7.30 -6.28
N MET A 59 -2.14 7.55 -5.14
CA MET A 59 -3.36 8.33 -5.08
C MET A 59 -3.08 9.82 -5.07
N LYS A 60 -2.03 10.26 -4.40
CA LYS A 60 -1.66 11.67 -4.33
C LYS A 60 -0.14 11.77 -4.36
N GLY A 61 0.37 12.47 -5.36
CA GLY A 61 1.80 12.64 -5.57
C GLY A 61 2.41 11.44 -6.28
N ASP A 62 3.57 11.67 -6.88
CA ASP A 62 4.31 10.63 -7.57
C ASP A 62 5.19 9.89 -6.57
N LEU A 63 5.46 8.61 -6.86
CA LEU A 63 6.38 7.81 -6.06
C LEU A 63 7.50 7.33 -6.96
N GLU A 64 8.69 7.19 -6.37
CA GLU A 64 9.80 6.52 -7.04
C GLU A 64 9.89 5.12 -6.46
N VAL A 65 9.94 4.11 -7.33
CA VAL A 65 9.87 2.71 -6.93
C VAL A 65 11.17 2.01 -7.29
N THR A 66 11.64 1.15 -6.41
CA THR A 66 12.76 0.25 -6.68
C THR A 66 12.37 -1.15 -6.21
N GLY A 67 13.15 -2.13 -6.60
CA GLY A 67 12.90 -3.52 -6.24
C GLY A 67 12.35 -4.31 -7.41
N PHE A 68 11.26 -5.01 -7.21
CA PHE A 68 10.67 -5.84 -8.26
C PHE A 68 10.38 -5.03 -9.52
N TYR A 69 9.93 -3.78 -9.35
CA TYR A 69 9.81 -2.81 -10.43
C TYR A 69 10.67 -1.61 -10.07
N SER A 70 11.36 -1.02 -11.03
CA SER A 70 12.16 0.19 -10.82
C SER A 70 11.72 1.26 -11.80
N GLY A 71 11.36 2.42 -11.28
CA GLY A 71 10.92 3.56 -12.06
C GLY A 71 9.86 4.35 -11.32
N PRO A 72 9.30 5.37 -11.98
CA PRO A 72 8.28 6.19 -11.35
C PRO A 72 6.93 5.50 -11.34
N LEU A 73 6.17 5.72 -10.28
CA LEU A 73 4.75 5.40 -10.23
C LEU A 73 4.03 6.74 -10.09
N LYS A 74 3.52 7.23 -11.20
CA LYS A 74 2.93 8.56 -11.28
C LYS A 74 1.57 8.59 -10.60
N GLU A 75 1.21 9.74 -10.04
CA GLU A 75 -0.11 9.94 -9.47
C GLU A 75 -1.19 9.44 -10.43
N GLY A 76 -2.10 8.62 -9.93
CA GLY A 76 -3.19 8.05 -10.73
C GLY A 76 -2.83 6.73 -11.41
N SER A 77 -1.60 6.25 -11.25
CA SER A 77 -1.18 4.97 -11.81
C SER A 77 -1.06 3.92 -10.72
N ALA A 78 -1.17 2.66 -11.10
CA ALA A 78 -1.11 1.55 -10.15
C ALA A 78 -0.21 0.45 -10.66
N LEU A 79 0.32 -0.33 -9.72
CA LEU A 79 1.10 -1.53 -10.06
C LEU A 79 0.54 -2.73 -9.28
N HIS A 80 0.91 -3.92 -9.72
CA HIS A 80 0.43 -5.18 -9.15
C HIS A 80 1.60 -5.99 -8.63
N LEU A 81 1.47 -6.51 -7.41
CA LEU A 81 2.48 -7.36 -6.79
C LEU A 81 1.82 -8.63 -6.28
N GLU A 82 2.55 -9.74 -6.34
CA GLU A 82 2.09 -11.03 -5.79
C GLU A 82 3.17 -11.63 -4.91
N GLY A 83 2.74 -12.27 -3.84
CA GLY A 83 3.60 -13.10 -3.01
C GLY A 83 4.83 -12.38 -2.49
N ASP A 84 5.99 -12.86 -2.86
CA ASP A 84 7.27 -12.32 -2.38
C ASP A 84 7.85 -11.21 -3.25
N GLN A 85 7.10 -10.74 -4.23
CA GLN A 85 7.53 -9.59 -5.03
C GLN A 85 7.51 -8.36 -4.13
N GLU A 86 8.65 -7.72 -4.00
CA GLU A 86 8.80 -6.61 -3.08
C GLU A 86 9.25 -5.34 -3.80
N CYS A 87 8.63 -4.23 -3.45
CA CYS A 87 9.05 -2.91 -3.93
C CYS A 87 9.33 -2.00 -2.75
N PHE A 88 10.13 -0.97 -3.01
CA PHE A 88 10.47 0.05 -2.01
C PHE A 88 10.07 1.40 -2.60
N PHE A 89 9.32 2.17 -1.83
CA PHE A 89 8.76 3.44 -2.28
C PHE A 89 9.51 4.60 -1.66
N GLU A 90 9.74 5.61 -2.47
CA GLU A 90 10.39 6.85 -2.04
C GLU A 90 9.55 8.03 -2.52
N ASN A 91 9.35 9.01 -1.63
CA ASN A 91 8.71 10.28 -1.97
C ASN A 91 9.80 11.33 -2.12
N ARG A 92 10.10 11.72 -3.36
CA ARG A 92 11.13 12.74 -3.66
C ARG A 92 10.57 14.14 -3.70
N GLY A 93 9.27 14.30 -3.50
CA GLY A 93 8.60 15.59 -3.59
C GLY A 93 8.69 16.41 -2.32
N GLU A 94 8.09 17.58 -2.38
CA GLU A 94 8.10 18.53 -1.26
C GLU A 94 6.90 18.38 -0.34
N SER A 95 5.89 17.61 -0.76
CA SER A 95 4.67 17.38 0.01
C SER A 95 4.52 15.90 0.28
N ASP A 96 3.67 15.55 1.25
CA ASP A 96 3.37 14.15 1.53
C ASP A 96 2.69 13.50 0.33
N SER A 97 3.01 12.25 0.10
CA SER A 97 2.35 11.42 -0.89
C SER A 97 1.41 10.44 -0.20
N VAL A 98 0.38 10.01 -0.93
CA VAL A 98 -0.59 9.05 -0.41
C VAL A 98 -0.70 7.91 -1.41
N TYR A 99 -0.65 6.68 -0.90
CA TYR A 99 -0.92 5.51 -1.72
C TYR A 99 -2.01 4.67 -1.05
N ILE A 100 -2.72 3.92 -1.89
CA ILE A 100 -3.76 3.00 -1.44
C ILE A 100 -3.34 1.61 -1.92
N ILE A 101 -3.41 0.64 -1.04
CA ILE A 101 -3.17 -0.75 -1.41
C ILE A 101 -4.47 -1.50 -1.24
N ALA A 102 -4.90 -2.17 -2.32
CA ALA A 102 -6.02 -3.10 -2.28
C ALA A 102 -5.43 -4.49 -2.34
N GLY A 103 -5.74 -5.32 -1.34
CA GLY A 103 -5.14 -6.63 -1.24
C GLY A 103 -6.15 -7.73 -1.00
N GLY A 104 -5.73 -8.95 -1.28
CA GLY A 104 -6.56 -10.12 -1.09
C GLY A 104 -5.77 -11.39 -1.30
N HIS A 105 -6.46 -12.51 -1.36
CA HIS A 105 -5.84 -13.80 -1.59
C HIS A 105 -5.51 -13.97 -3.06
N SER A 106 -4.34 -14.54 -3.35
CA SER A 106 -4.00 -14.86 -4.72
C SER A 106 -4.73 -16.12 -5.15
N GLU A 107 -4.93 -16.28 -6.46
CA GLU A 107 -5.55 -17.50 -7.00
C GLU A 107 -4.74 -18.73 -6.64
N ALA A 108 -3.42 -18.60 -6.60
CA ALA A 108 -2.54 -19.72 -6.28
C ALA A 108 -2.72 -20.20 -4.84
N ALA A 109 -3.22 -19.33 -3.96
CA ALA A 109 -3.45 -19.67 -2.55
C ALA A 109 -4.88 -20.12 -2.30
N ARG A 110 -5.70 -20.11 -3.30
CA ARG A 110 -7.09 -20.52 -3.16
C ARG A 110 -7.17 -22.05 -3.01
N HIS A 111 -8.03 -22.48 -2.16
CA HIS A 111 -8.14 -23.91 -1.84
C HIS A 111 -9.55 -24.33 -1.51
#